data_ce5faf8a44b3523efe5152f026222eb4
#
_entry.id   ce5faf8a44b3523efe5152f026222eb4
#
_cell.length_a   1.000
_cell.length_b   1.000
_cell.length_c   1.000
_cell.angle_alpha   90.00
_cell.angle_beta   90.00
_cell.angle_gamma   90.00
#
_symmetry.space_group_name_H-M   'P 1'
#
loop_
_entity.id
_entity.type
_entity.pdbx_description
1 polymer ?
#
loop_
_entity_poly.entity_id
_entity_poly.type
_entity_poly.pdbx_seq_one_letter_code
_entity_poly.pdbx_strand_id
1 'polypeptide(L)'
;MIENGSIGKPETIDAFEHVAYWHFAHSYVRGNWRSSEESSPIIMAKCCHDMDLIRWLADARCTTLQSFGSLSYFKEECAPKGASLRCLDGCACKESCPYDAEKIYFTNRHSGFRTGAGWPSNVLTAEPPTEESLYEALRVPL
;
A
#
# COMPACT_ATOMS: atom_id res chain seq x y z
N MET A 1 1.26 25.09 18.97
CA MET A 1 0.65 24.65 20.24
C MET A 1 1.70 24.04 21.17
N ILE A 2 2.57 23.16 20.67
CA ILE A 2 3.69 22.62 21.46
C ILE A 2 4.67 23.74 21.83
N GLU A 3 5.19 24.47 20.85
CA GLU A 3 6.19 25.55 21.04
C GLU A 3 5.75 26.67 21.99
N ASN A 4 4.48 27.03 21.97
CA ASN A 4 3.94 28.07 22.86
C ASN A 4 3.42 27.54 24.20
N GLY A 5 3.62 26.25 24.49
CA GLY A 5 3.25 25.64 25.77
C GLY A 5 1.74 25.44 25.98
N SER A 6 0.88 25.63 24.97
CA SER A 6 -0.58 25.55 25.14
C SER A 6 -1.07 24.18 25.60
N ILE A 7 -0.32 23.12 25.30
CA ILE A 7 -0.63 21.74 25.73
C ILE A 7 0.40 21.18 26.72
N GLY A 8 1.31 22.03 27.23
CA GLY A 8 2.41 21.59 28.07
C GLY A 8 3.48 20.81 27.30
N LYS A 9 4.32 20.09 28.05
CA LYS A 9 5.35 19.22 27.48
C LYS A 9 4.72 17.90 27.04
N PRO A 10 4.93 17.45 25.79
CA PRO A 10 4.48 16.13 25.38
C PRO A 10 5.15 15.03 26.19
N GLU A 11 4.38 14.10 26.72
CA GLU A 11 4.86 12.92 27.46
C GLU A 11 4.73 11.64 26.61
N THR A 12 3.73 11.58 25.71
CA THR A 12 3.51 10.48 24.77
C THR A 12 3.08 11.04 23.42
N ILE A 13 3.45 10.34 22.38
CA ILE A 13 2.99 10.59 20.99
C ILE A 13 2.57 9.23 20.40
N ASP A 14 1.30 9.13 20.01
CA ASP A 14 0.77 7.98 19.29
C ASP A 14 0.53 8.40 17.84
N ALA A 15 1.15 7.71 16.91
CA ALA A 15 0.98 7.93 15.48
C ALA A 15 0.44 6.67 14.79
N PHE A 16 -0.55 6.84 13.91
CA PHE A 16 -1.21 5.76 13.21
C PHE A 16 -1.18 6.02 11.70
N GLU A 17 -0.56 5.12 10.94
CA GLU A 17 -0.58 5.15 9.49
C GLU A 17 -1.54 4.07 8.96
N HIS A 18 -2.76 4.49 8.60
CA HIS A 18 -3.80 3.62 8.09
C HIS A 18 -3.73 3.52 6.56
N VAL A 19 -3.24 2.40 6.05
CA VAL A 19 -3.18 2.14 4.61
C VAL A 19 -4.45 1.43 4.16
N ALA A 20 -5.20 2.04 3.23
CA ALA A 20 -6.40 1.43 2.66
C ALA A 20 -6.06 0.07 2.00
N TYR A 21 -6.99 -0.90 2.09
CA TYR A 21 -6.79 -2.27 1.59
C TYR A 21 -6.36 -2.33 0.11
N TRP A 22 -6.96 -1.52 -0.73
CA TRP A 22 -6.65 -1.45 -2.16
C TRP A 22 -5.27 -0.81 -2.43
N HIS A 23 -4.89 0.21 -1.64
CA HIS A 23 -3.57 0.83 -1.68
C HIS A 23 -2.50 -0.17 -1.23
N PHE A 24 -2.75 -0.89 -0.15
CA PHE A 24 -1.84 -1.94 0.32
C PHE A 24 -1.63 -3.00 -0.76
N ALA A 25 -2.72 -3.53 -1.35
CA ALA A 25 -2.65 -4.52 -2.42
C ALA A 25 -1.90 -3.99 -3.66
N HIS A 26 -2.12 -2.73 -4.03
CA HIS A 26 -1.41 -2.11 -5.14
C HIS A 26 0.09 -2.00 -4.86
N SER A 27 0.48 -1.39 -3.75
CA SER A 27 1.88 -1.04 -3.49
C SER A 27 2.73 -2.20 -2.99
N TYR A 28 2.21 -3.02 -2.07
CA TYR A 28 2.99 -3.99 -1.29
C TYR A 28 2.68 -5.45 -1.63
N VAL A 29 1.72 -5.72 -2.49
CA VAL A 29 1.43 -7.09 -2.96
C VAL A 29 1.75 -7.25 -4.44
N ARG A 30 1.40 -6.26 -5.28
CA ARG A 30 1.60 -6.31 -6.74
C ARG A 30 2.63 -5.33 -7.26
N GLY A 31 2.84 -4.22 -6.56
CA GLY A 31 3.62 -3.09 -7.05
C GLY A 31 5.09 -3.13 -6.65
N ASN A 32 5.71 -1.96 -6.72
CA ASN A 32 7.16 -1.79 -6.59
C ASN A 32 7.72 -2.18 -5.22
N TRP A 33 6.90 -2.23 -4.18
CA TRP A 33 7.31 -2.59 -2.81
C TRP A 33 6.85 -4.00 -2.39
N ARG A 34 6.59 -4.91 -3.35
CA ARG A 34 6.21 -6.30 -3.07
C ARG A 34 7.35 -7.13 -2.48
N SER A 35 8.57 -6.79 -2.82
CA SER A 35 9.79 -7.45 -2.35
C SER A 35 10.66 -6.47 -1.59
N SER A 36 11.01 -6.79 -0.35
CA SER A 36 11.92 -5.99 0.46
C SER A 36 13.38 -6.08 -0.03
N GLU A 37 13.73 -7.11 -0.79
CA GLU A 37 15.06 -7.27 -1.39
C GLU A 37 15.24 -6.38 -2.60
N GLU A 38 14.18 -6.19 -3.41
CA GLU A 38 14.20 -5.36 -4.62
C GLU A 38 13.92 -3.88 -4.33
N SER A 39 13.31 -3.57 -3.20
CA SER A 39 12.93 -2.21 -2.84
C SER A 39 13.26 -1.86 -1.39
N SER A 40 12.27 -1.85 -0.53
CA SER A 40 12.43 -1.61 0.92
C SER A 40 11.24 -2.16 1.71
N PRO A 41 11.44 -2.50 2.99
CA PRO A 41 10.32 -2.90 3.84
C PRO A 41 9.31 -1.75 4.00
N ILE A 42 8.04 -2.10 4.24
CA ILE A 42 6.93 -1.13 4.37
C ILE A 42 7.22 -0.02 5.37
N ILE A 43 7.89 -0.32 6.47
CA ILE A 43 8.23 0.68 7.47
C ILE A 43 9.16 1.79 6.92
N MET A 44 10.05 1.44 6.01
CA MET A 44 10.92 2.41 5.36
C MET A 44 10.23 3.11 4.19
N ALA A 45 9.42 2.39 3.42
CA ALA A 45 8.72 2.94 2.26
C ALA A 45 7.56 3.87 2.64
N LYS A 46 6.95 3.66 3.82
CA LYS A 46 5.72 4.37 4.23
C LYS A 46 5.90 5.22 5.47
N CYS A 47 6.60 4.73 6.50
CA CYS A 47 6.65 5.37 7.80
C CYS A 47 7.91 6.22 8.04
N CYS A 48 8.75 6.44 7.04
CA CYS A 48 9.95 7.27 7.20
C CYS A 48 9.61 8.71 7.61
N HIS A 49 8.58 9.29 7.01
CA HIS A 49 8.10 10.62 7.36
C HIS A 49 7.42 10.66 8.74
N ASP A 50 6.75 9.59 9.15
CA ASP A 50 6.12 9.50 10.47
C ASP A 50 7.18 9.53 11.58
N MET A 51 8.29 8.80 11.37
CA MET A 51 9.41 8.79 12.31
C MET A 51 10.07 10.16 12.43
N ASP A 52 10.19 10.89 11.32
CA ASP A 52 10.71 12.25 11.29
C ASP A 52 9.77 13.22 12.01
N LEU A 53 8.46 13.14 11.74
CA LEU A 53 7.45 13.97 12.40
C LEU A 53 7.41 13.73 13.92
N ILE A 54 7.45 12.48 14.36
CA ILE A 54 7.48 12.13 15.80
C ILE A 54 8.70 12.76 16.47
N ARG A 55 9.87 12.63 15.85
CA ARG A 55 11.11 13.21 16.36
C ARG A 55 11.04 14.73 16.41
N TRP A 56 10.52 15.36 15.36
CA TRP A 56 10.34 16.82 15.30
C TRP A 56 9.37 17.33 16.36
N LEU A 57 8.22 16.67 16.53
CA LEU A 57 7.22 17.06 17.54
C LEU A 57 7.71 16.83 18.97
N ALA A 58 8.50 15.80 19.20
CA ALA A 58 9.06 15.51 20.52
C ALA A 58 10.23 16.43 20.89
N ASP A 59 10.85 17.09 19.91
CA ASP A 59 12.12 17.84 20.06
C ASP A 59 13.19 17.03 20.83
N ALA A 60 13.30 15.75 20.53
CA ALA A 60 14.16 14.83 21.24
C ALA A 60 14.83 13.82 20.30
N ARG A 61 15.92 13.24 20.77
CA ARG A 61 16.58 12.13 20.07
C ARG A 61 15.98 10.81 20.50
N CYS A 62 15.73 9.92 19.54
CA CYS A 62 15.39 8.54 19.84
C CYS A 62 16.58 7.83 20.49
N THR A 63 16.37 7.25 21.65
CA THR A 63 17.39 6.49 22.39
C THR A 63 17.23 4.99 22.25
N THR A 64 15.99 4.53 22.03
CA THR A 64 15.68 3.12 21.87
C THR A 64 14.55 2.97 20.87
N LEU A 65 14.68 2.01 19.96
CA LEU A 65 13.68 1.66 18.97
C LEU A 65 13.44 0.15 19.00
N GLN A 66 12.17 -0.22 18.94
CA GLN A 66 11.76 -1.61 18.73
C GLN A 66 10.72 -1.65 17.62
N SER A 67 10.73 -2.71 16.80
CA SER A 67 9.77 -2.90 15.73
C SER A 67 9.30 -4.34 15.70
N PHE A 68 8.00 -4.52 15.57
CA PHE A 68 7.36 -5.82 15.41
C PHE A 68 6.48 -5.81 14.18
N GLY A 69 6.50 -6.88 13.43
CA GLY A 69 5.68 -7.03 12.25
C GLY A 69 5.42 -8.48 11.92
N SER A 70 4.34 -8.76 11.22
CA SER A 70 4.06 -10.10 10.69
C SER A 70 3.31 -10.03 9.38
N LEU A 71 3.65 -10.91 8.45
CA LEU A 71 2.84 -11.17 7.28
C LEU A 71 1.73 -12.15 7.68
N SER A 72 0.51 -11.63 7.89
CA SER A 72 -0.60 -12.42 8.42
C SER A 72 -1.60 -12.89 7.35
N TYR A 73 -1.78 -12.13 6.27
CA TYR A 73 -2.86 -12.38 5.31
C TYR A 73 -2.36 -12.78 3.91
N PHE A 74 -1.43 -12.03 3.33
CA PHE A 74 -0.94 -12.29 1.96
C PHE A 74 0.12 -13.39 1.96
N LYS A 75 -0.34 -14.63 2.19
CA LYS A 75 0.44 -15.86 2.19
C LYS A 75 -0.26 -16.89 1.33
N GLU A 76 0.50 -17.85 0.79
CA GLU A 76 -0.05 -18.90 -0.04
C GLU A 76 -1.11 -19.72 0.70
N GLU A 77 -0.86 -20.09 1.95
CA GLU A 77 -1.79 -20.84 2.78
C GLU A 77 -3.09 -20.09 3.12
N CYS A 78 -3.10 -18.76 2.96
CA CYS A 78 -4.27 -17.91 3.18
C CYS A 78 -5.07 -17.66 1.88
N ALA A 79 -4.60 -18.18 0.74
CA ALA A 79 -5.30 -17.99 -0.52
C ALA A 79 -6.70 -18.65 -0.46
N PRO A 80 -7.78 -17.97 -0.87
CA PRO A 80 -9.10 -18.56 -0.90
C PRO A 80 -9.12 -19.80 -1.81
N LYS A 81 -9.92 -20.82 -1.45
CA LYS A 81 -10.08 -22.00 -2.28
C LYS A 81 -10.59 -21.62 -3.67
N GLY A 82 -9.87 -22.01 -4.70
CA GLY A 82 -10.18 -21.68 -6.09
C GLY A 82 -9.60 -20.37 -6.57
N ALA A 83 -8.76 -19.70 -5.76
CA ALA A 83 -7.99 -18.57 -6.24
C ALA A 83 -7.02 -19.00 -7.33
N SER A 84 -6.96 -18.26 -8.43
CA SER A 84 -5.95 -18.42 -9.46
C SER A 84 -4.65 -17.71 -9.07
N LEU A 85 -3.56 -18.03 -9.75
CA LEU A 85 -2.28 -17.35 -9.56
C LEU A 85 -2.39 -15.84 -9.84
N ARG A 86 -3.23 -15.47 -10.80
CA ARG A 86 -3.51 -14.07 -11.16
C ARG A 86 -5.01 -13.85 -11.29
N CYS A 87 -5.45 -12.61 -10.99
CA CYS A 87 -6.86 -12.24 -11.09
C CYS A 87 -7.43 -12.43 -12.49
N LEU A 88 -6.63 -12.21 -13.55
CA LEU A 88 -7.04 -12.32 -14.94
C LEU A 88 -7.08 -13.77 -15.47
N ASP A 89 -6.61 -14.76 -14.72
CA ASP A 89 -6.57 -16.17 -15.14
C ASP A 89 -7.86 -16.93 -14.77
N GLY A 90 -9.00 -16.26 -14.79
CA GLY A 90 -10.29 -16.89 -14.50
C GLY A 90 -10.51 -17.21 -13.03
N CYS A 91 -10.08 -16.35 -12.14
CA CYS A 91 -10.18 -16.54 -10.69
C CYS A 91 -11.64 -16.78 -10.23
N ALA A 92 -11.90 -17.92 -9.62
CA ALA A 92 -13.22 -18.25 -9.10
C ALA A 92 -13.65 -17.37 -7.91
N CYS A 93 -12.70 -16.70 -7.26
CA CYS A 93 -12.95 -15.83 -6.13
C CYS A 93 -13.23 -14.37 -6.53
N LYS A 94 -13.21 -14.02 -7.82
CA LYS A 94 -13.28 -12.66 -8.35
C LYS A 94 -14.41 -11.84 -7.72
N GLU A 95 -15.62 -12.38 -7.68
CA GLU A 95 -16.81 -11.63 -7.21
C GLU A 95 -16.74 -11.24 -5.74
N SER A 96 -16.21 -12.10 -4.90
CA SER A 96 -16.11 -11.88 -3.44
C SER A 96 -14.79 -11.27 -2.99
N CYS A 97 -13.77 -11.25 -3.85
CA CYS A 97 -12.44 -10.79 -3.49
C CYS A 97 -12.34 -9.25 -3.50
N PRO A 98 -12.04 -8.61 -2.35
CA PRO A 98 -11.82 -7.16 -2.32
C PRO A 98 -10.50 -6.74 -2.99
N TYR A 99 -9.58 -7.68 -3.17
CA TYR A 99 -8.26 -7.46 -3.76
C TYR A 99 -8.18 -7.81 -5.25
N ASP A 100 -9.33 -8.07 -5.88
CA ASP A 100 -9.37 -8.32 -7.31
C ASP A 100 -8.80 -7.14 -8.11
N ALA A 101 -7.88 -7.43 -9.04
CA ALA A 101 -7.15 -6.41 -9.77
C ALA A 101 -8.07 -5.58 -10.67
N GLU A 102 -9.07 -6.20 -11.30
CA GLU A 102 -10.00 -5.43 -12.14
C GLU A 102 -10.85 -4.47 -11.30
N LYS A 103 -11.26 -4.87 -10.10
CA LYS A 103 -11.96 -3.97 -9.19
C LYS A 103 -11.09 -2.79 -8.79
N ILE A 104 -9.82 -3.04 -8.46
CA ILE A 104 -8.91 -1.98 -8.01
C ILE A 104 -8.58 -1.01 -9.14
N TYR A 105 -8.23 -1.50 -10.33
CA TYR A 105 -7.70 -0.65 -11.39
C TYR A 105 -8.74 -0.13 -12.36
N PHE A 106 -9.85 -0.82 -12.57
CA PHE A 106 -10.86 -0.41 -13.56
C PHE A 106 -12.15 0.12 -12.93
N THR A 107 -12.62 -0.46 -11.82
CA THR A 107 -13.95 -0.14 -11.29
C THR A 107 -13.94 0.63 -9.99
N ASN A 108 -12.85 0.58 -9.21
CA ASN A 108 -12.74 1.32 -7.96
C ASN A 108 -12.78 2.82 -8.24
N ARG A 109 -13.60 3.56 -7.48
CA ARG A 109 -13.69 5.03 -7.56
C ARG A 109 -12.35 5.75 -7.33
N HIS A 110 -11.40 5.09 -6.67
CA HIS A 110 -10.05 5.62 -6.44
C HIS A 110 -9.06 5.28 -7.55
N SER A 111 -9.48 4.53 -8.57
CA SER A 111 -8.65 4.23 -9.72
C SER A 111 -8.40 5.49 -10.54
N GLY A 112 -7.13 5.80 -10.76
CA GLY A 112 -6.73 6.92 -11.60
C GLY A 112 -7.21 6.80 -13.04
N PHE A 113 -7.42 5.58 -13.53
CA PHE A 113 -8.00 5.31 -14.85
C PHE A 113 -9.39 5.95 -15.02
N ARG A 114 -10.26 5.83 -14.01
CA ARG A 114 -11.62 6.38 -14.07
C ARG A 114 -11.73 7.81 -13.57
N THR A 115 -10.88 8.22 -12.66
CA THR A 115 -10.94 9.57 -12.06
C THR A 115 -10.12 10.60 -12.82
N GLY A 116 -9.31 10.16 -13.79
CA GLY A 116 -8.35 11.01 -14.49
C GLY A 116 -7.15 11.45 -13.65
N ALA A 117 -7.05 10.98 -12.41
CA ALA A 117 -5.94 11.30 -11.52
C ALA A 117 -4.65 10.51 -11.81
N GLY A 118 -4.74 9.48 -12.65
CA GLY A 118 -3.61 8.62 -13.05
C GLY A 118 -3.26 7.53 -12.04
N TRP A 119 -3.07 7.88 -10.79
CA TRP A 119 -2.73 6.92 -9.75
C TRP A 119 -3.96 6.10 -9.26
N PRO A 120 -3.83 4.78 -9.03
CA PRO A 120 -2.63 3.93 -9.11
C PRO A 120 -2.34 3.37 -10.52
N SER A 121 -3.20 3.61 -11.49
CA SER A 121 -3.09 2.99 -12.82
C SER A 121 -1.84 3.41 -13.59
N ASN A 122 -1.44 4.66 -13.47
CA ASN A 122 -0.25 5.19 -14.14
C ASN A 122 1.10 4.66 -13.57
N VAL A 123 1.06 3.94 -12.45
CA VAL A 123 2.27 3.27 -11.92
C VAL A 123 2.47 1.90 -12.55
N LEU A 124 1.43 1.34 -13.17
CA LEU A 124 1.51 0.06 -13.88
C LEU A 124 1.85 0.23 -15.35
N THR A 125 1.49 1.37 -15.94
CA THR A 125 1.61 1.62 -17.38
C THR A 125 2.25 2.97 -17.65
N ALA A 126 2.70 3.19 -18.91
CA ALA A 126 3.04 4.53 -19.36
C ALA A 126 1.81 5.44 -19.39
N GLU A 127 2.01 6.73 -19.20
CA GLU A 127 0.96 7.75 -19.25
C GLU A 127 0.53 8.08 -20.69
N PRO A 128 -0.76 8.31 -20.95
CA PRO A 128 -1.89 8.05 -20.05
C PRO A 128 -2.24 6.55 -20.02
N PRO A 129 -2.72 6.00 -18.90
CA PRO A 129 -3.14 4.60 -18.83
C PRO A 129 -4.39 4.38 -19.69
N THR A 130 -4.37 3.35 -20.52
CA THR A 130 -5.52 2.87 -21.28
C THR A 130 -6.00 1.55 -20.71
N GLU A 131 -7.23 1.14 -21.03
CA GLU A 131 -7.75 -0.16 -20.61
C GLU A 131 -6.85 -1.30 -21.12
N GLU A 132 -6.44 -1.23 -22.38
CA GLU A 132 -5.56 -2.22 -23.01
C GLU A 132 -4.20 -2.30 -22.32
N SER A 133 -3.54 -1.15 -22.08
CA SER A 133 -2.23 -1.11 -21.40
C SER A 133 -2.30 -1.63 -19.97
N LEU A 134 -3.40 -1.40 -19.27
CA LEU A 134 -3.61 -1.96 -17.92
C LEU A 134 -3.79 -3.48 -17.95
N TYR A 135 -4.55 -4.02 -18.90
CA TYR A 135 -4.69 -5.46 -19.05
C TYR A 135 -3.36 -6.13 -19.42
N GLU A 136 -2.58 -5.51 -20.28
CA GLU A 136 -1.23 -5.99 -20.61
C GLU A 136 -0.33 -6.01 -19.36
N ALA A 137 -0.26 -4.91 -18.63
CA ALA A 137 0.55 -4.81 -17.42
C ALA A 137 0.17 -5.85 -16.36
N LEU A 138 -1.12 -6.14 -16.19
CA LEU A 138 -1.61 -7.13 -15.23
C LEU A 138 -1.37 -8.59 -15.67
N ARG A 139 -0.99 -8.84 -16.93
CA ARG A 139 -0.63 -10.16 -17.46
C ARG A 139 0.86 -10.46 -17.38
N VAL A 140 1.70 -9.43 -17.31
CA VAL A 140 3.15 -9.63 -17.19
C VAL A 140 3.49 -10.37 -15.90
N PRO A 141 4.43 -11.35 -15.89
CA PRO A 141 4.94 -11.97 -14.68
C PRO A 141 5.56 -10.92 -13.76
N LEU A 142 5.17 -10.97 -12.49
CA LEU A 142 5.81 -10.18 -11.44
C LEU A 142 7.15 -10.80 -11.07
#